data_38b86280b189c94882d436c8a10ee113
#
_entry.id   38b86280b189c94882d436c8a10ee113
#
_cell.length_a   1.000
_cell.length_b   1.000
_cell.length_c   1.000
_cell.angle_alpha   90.00
_cell.angle_beta   90.00
_cell.angle_gamma   90.00
#
_symmetry.space_group_name_H-M   'P 1'
#
loop_
_entity.id
_entity.type
_entity.pdbx_description
1 polymer ?
#
loop_
_entity_poly.entity_id
_entity_poly.type
_entity_poly.pdbx_seq_one_letter_code
_entity_poly.pdbx_strand_id
1 'polypeptide(L)' 'MSRKVLVVDDEKLIVKGIRFSLEQDGMEVDCAYDGEEAVEKAKEKKYDIILLDLMLPKMD' A
#
# COMPACT_ATOMS: atom_id res chain seq x y z
N MET A 1 18.78 -6.55 -1.69
CA MET A 1 17.68 -6.37 -2.53
C MET A 1 16.50 -5.93 -1.81
N SER A 2 15.83 -4.94 -2.28
CA SER A 2 14.68 -4.46 -1.56
C SER A 2 13.42 -5.09 -2.12
N ARG A 3 12.44 -5.25 -1.30
CA ARG A 3 11.16 -5.75 -1.73
C ARG A 3 10.26 -4.59 -2.06
N LYS A 4 9.37 -4.79 -3.01
CA LYS A 4 8.44 -3.75 -3.40
C LYS A 4 7.09 -4.05 -2.81
N VAL A 5 6.53 -3.07 -2.13
CA VAL A 5 5.25 -3.20 -1.44
C VAL A 5 4.29 -2.14 -1.94
N LEU A 6 3.07 -2.54 -2.21
CA LEU A 6 2.02 -1.59 -2.53
C LEU A 6 1.05 -1.56 -1.35
N VAL A 7 0.85 -0.40 -0.75
CA VAL A 7 -0.06 -0.24 0.37
C VAL A 7 -1.32 0.43 -0.14
N VAL A 8 -2.46 -0.19 0.08
CA VAL A 8 -3.73 0.33 -0.40
C VAL A 8 -4.66 0.59 0.76
N ASP A 9 -5.03 1.84 0.95
CA ASP A 9 -5.94 2.21 2.03
C ASP A 9 -6.46 3.59 1.69
N ASP A 10 -7.69 3.88 1.99
CA ASP A 10 -8.26 5.18 1.67
C ASP A 10 -7.92 6.22 2.73
N GLU A 11 -7.29 5.85 3.85
CA GLU A 11 -6.90 6.80 4.85
C GLU A 11 -5.45 7.17 4.67
N LYS A 12 -5.19 8.38 4.28
CA LYS A 12 -3.83 8.80 3.96
C LYS A 12 -2.89 8.74 5.14
N LEU A 13 -3.40 9.03 6.32
CA LEU A 13 -2.54 9.01 7.49
C LEU A 13 -2.10 7.60 7.84
N ILE A 14 -2.98 6.62 7.63
CA ILE A 14 -2.62 5.25 7.89
C ILE A 14 -1.60 4.78 6.88
N VAL A 15 -1.80 5.13 5.62
CA VAL A 15 -0.87 4.76 4.57
C VAL A 15 0.51 5.33 4.86
N LYS A 16 0.54 6.59 5.33
CA LYS A 16 1.80 7.23 5.61
C LYS A 16 2.54 6.51 6.72
N GLY A 17 1.83 6.09 7.76
CA GLY A 17 2.45 5.39 8.86
C GLY A 17 3.00 4.03 8.46
N ILE A 18 2.22 3.29 7.67
CA ILE A 18 2.66 1.99 7.21
C ILE A 18 3.86 2.14 6.29
N ARG A 19 3.81 3.12 5.40
CA ARG A 19 4.90 3.34 4.48
C ARG A 19 6.18 3.66 5.24
N PHE A 20 6.09 4.52 6.24
CA PHE A 20 7.26 4.89 7.01
C PHE A 20 7.88 3.65 7.67
N SER A 21 7.05 2.82 8.27
CA SER A 21 7.55 1.64 8.93
C SER A 21 8.23 0.69 7.95
N LEU A 22 7.63 0.48 6.79
CA LEU A 22 8.19 -0.45 5.84
C LEU A 22 9.47 0.09 5.21
N GLU A 23 9.51 1.39 5.00
CA GLU A 23 10.72 1.98 4.44
C GLU A 23 11.88 1.87 5.42
N GLN A 24 11.60 1.91 6.70
CA GLN A 24 12.64 1.73 7.67
C GLN A 24 13.23 0.33 7.60
N ASP A 25 12.47 -0.63 7.13
CA ASP A 25 12.97 -1.98 6.96
C ASP A 25 13.65 -2.17 5.60
N GLY A 26 13.83 -1.12 4.85
CA GLY A 26 14.53 -1.20 3.58
C GLY A 26 13.67 -1.58 2.40
N MET A 27 12.36 -1.49 2.53
CA MET A 27 11.47 -1.84 1.43
C MET A 27 11.14 -0.63 0.60
N GLU A 28 10.81 -0.86 -0.67
CA GLU A 28 10.34 0.20 -1.52
C GLU A 28 8.83 0.18 -1.43
N VAL A 29 8.22 1.29 -1.12
CA VAL A 29 6.78 1.33 -0.86
C VAL A 29 6.10 2.30 -1.80
N ASP A 30 5.07 1.82 -2.48
CA ASP A 30 4.20 2.68 -3.25
C ASP A 30 2.85 2.68 -2.55
N CYS A 31 2.05 3.69 -2.79
CA CYS A 31 0.78 3.84 -2.13
C CYS A 31 -0.33 4.00 -3.13
N ALA A 32 -1.49 3.47 -2.80
CA ALA A 32 -2.69 3.69 -3.58
C ALA A 32 -3.82 3.97 -2.60
N TYR A 33 -4.74 4.82 -2.98
CA TYR A 33 -5.76 5.24 -2.04
C TYR A 33 -7.14 4.71 -2.40
N ASP A 34 -7.25 3.97 -3.48
CA ASP A 34 -8.49 3.27 -3.78
C ASP A 34 -8.17 2.08 -4.68
N GLY A 35 -9.17 1.29 -4.94
CA GLY A 35 -8.97 0.06 -5.69
C GLY A 35 -8.55 0.27 -7.12
N GLU A 36 -9.06 1.33 -7.76
CA GLU A 36 -8.70 1.59 -9.13
C GLU A 36 -7.24 1.94 -9.24
N GLU A 37 -6.77 2.80 -8.37
CA GLU A 37 -5.37 3.19 -8.37
C GLU A 37 -4.49 1.98 -8.08
N ALA A 38 -4.94 1.12 -7.17
CA ALA A 38 -4.17 -0.07 -6.83
C ALA A 38 -4.01 -0.98 -8.04
N VAL A 39 -5.09 -1.17 -8.79
CA VAL A 39 -5.04 -2.03 -9.96
C VAL A 39 -4.13 -1.45 -11.01
N GLU A 40 -4.20 -0.15 -11.23
CA GLU A 40 -3.35 0.47 -12.22
C GLU A 40 -1.88 0.34 -11.86
N LYS A 41 -1.55 0.55 -10.61
CA LYS A 41 -0.17 0.43 -10.20
C LYS A 41 0.31 -1.01 -10.26
N ALA A 42 -0.54 -1.94 -9.91
CA ALA A 42 -0.17 -3.34 -9.96
C ALA A 42 0.08 -3.80 -11.40
N LYS A 43 -0.58 -3.15 -12.36
CA LYS A 43 -0.34 -3.51 -13.74
C LYS A 43 0.97 -2.93 -14.26
N GLU A 44 1.36 -1.79 -13.73
CA GLU A 44 2.55 -1.14 -14.21
C GLU A 44 3.81 -1.69 -13.59
N LYS A 45 3.76 -2.17 -12.37
CA LYS A 45 4.91 -2.66 -11.69
C LYS A 45 4.63 -3.97 -11.04
N LYS A 46 5.67 -4.71 -10.71
CA LYS A 46 5.48 -5.95 -10.00
C LYS A 46 5.79 -5.70 -8.54
N TYR A 47 4.88 -6.10 -7.68
CA TYR A 47 5.06 -5.94 -6.25
C TYR A 47 5.23 -7.30 -5.60
N ASP A 48 6.06 -7.37 -4.58
CA ASP A 48 6.24 -8.60 -3.84
C ASP A 48 5.10 -8.77 -2.85
N ILE A 49 4.59 -7.67 -2.34
CA ILE A 49 3.51 -7.71 -1.35
C ILE A 49 2.54 -6.60 -1.66
N ILE A 50 1.25 -6.89 -1.58
CA ILE A 50 0.24 -5.86 -1.69
C ILE A 50 -0.59 -5.92 -0.42
N LEU A 51 -0.57 -4.83 0.35
CA LEU A 51 -1.31 -4.76 1.59
C LEU A 51 -2.62 -4.02 1.35
N LEU A 52 -3.73 -4.72 1.52
CA LEU A 52 -5.01 -4.12 1.32
C LEU A 52 -5.67 -3.90 2.65
N ASP A 53 -5.98 -2.67 2.97
CA ASP A 53 -6.58 -2.42 4.23
C ASP A 53 -7.86 -1.69 4.03
N LEU A 54 -8.56 -2.02 2.96
CA LEU A 54 -9.75 -1.33 2.74
C LEU A 54 -10.87 -1.82 3.52
N MET A 55 -10.76 -2.86 4.12
CA MET A 55 -11.82 -3.38 4.73
C MET A 55 -12.11 -3.10 5.98
N LEU A 56 -11.58 -2.24 6.50
CA LEU A 56 -11.92 -2.00 7.70
C LEU A 56 -13.27 -1.68 7.74
N PRO A 57 -14.01 -2.35 8.27
CA PRO A 57 -15.36 -2.25 8.31
C PRO A 57 -15.71 -1.03 8.88
N LYS A 58 -16.12 -0.29 8.30
CA LYS A 58 -16.53 0.75 8.79
C LYS A 58 -17.68 0.50 9.30
N MET A 59 -18.05 -0.14 9.89
CA MET A 59 -19.09 -0.49 10.30
C MET A 59 -19.83 0.21 10.91
N ASP A 60 -20.40 0.53 10.86
CA ASP A 60 -21.13 1.13 11.34
C ASP A 60 -21.90 0.80 11.74
#